data_3c91eb67efc1164c8514a5184163f4c0
#
_entry.id   3c91eb67efc1164c8514a5184163f4c0
#
_cell.length_a   1.000
_cell.length_b   1.000
_cell.length_c   1.000
_cell.angle_alpha   90.00
_cell.angle_beta   90.00
_cell.angle_gamma   90.00
#
_symmetry.space_group_name_H-M   'P 1'
#
loop_
_entity.id
_entity.type
_entity.pdbx_description
1 polymer ?
#
loop_
_entity_poly.entity_id
_entity_poly.type
_entity_poly.pdbx_seq_one_letter_code
_entity_poly.pdbx_strand_id
1 'polypeptide(L)'
;MTPTAVAEAPVETSLPSSIFDASNPGFKKDFDELPFEFQHCFNAEHPMFQLPRIRQILDHDVLKHHAYYDHGPIVVDQRWKDLPERKLTSKEVFDNIETASGWMMLRHLEKDPEYNELLQQSLEEVKRLTGRKIDEDKKSQEAIIFFTSPNRITAYHIDRECNLLMQVRGNKQMNIFDRNDRDVTPETELETFWSKDNNAGIYKPQFQDRAFVFEMKPGTGVHIPVNSPHWLKTPDNVSISFSISYQYKDTRRKHVYQANYYLRKLGLNPTPPEKSAALDNLKRAVVSTGFAGKNLVKKLKGAGKAS
;
A
#
# COMPACT_ATOMS: atom_id res chain seq x y z
N MET A 1 -46.90 -28.39 -0.96
CA MET A 1 -46.20 -27.47 -1.88
C MET A 1 -44.72 -27.60 -1.55
N THR A 2 -43.98 -28.23 -2.46
CA THR A 2 -42.51 -28.40 -2.32
C THR A 2 -41.85 -27.08 -2.69
N PRO A 3 -40.89 -26.55 -1.89
CA PRO A 3 -40.20 -25.35 -2.27
C PRO A 3 -39.32 -25.63 -3.49
N THR A 4 -39.52 -24.86 -4.53
CA THR A 4 -38.67 -24.88 -5.72
C THR A 4 -37.31 -24.34 -5.33
N ALA A 5 -36.29 -25.18 -5.39
CA ALA A 5 -34.90 -24.75 -5.24
C ALA A 5 -34.59 -23.73 -6.35
N VAL A 6 -34.31 -22.50 -5.98
CA VAL A 6 -33.73 -21.52 -6.87
C VAL A 6 -32.33 -22.01 -7.19
N ALA A 7 -32.08 -22.41 -8.43
CA ALA A 7 -30.75 -22.76 -8.87
C ALA A 7 -29.86 -21.48 -8.74
N GLU A 8 -28.85 -21.53 -7.90
CA GLU A 8 -27.83 -20.50 -7.85
C GLU A 8 -27.14 -20.43 -9.22
N ALA A 9 -27.07 -19.22 -9.77
CA ALA A 9 -26.32 -19.00 -11.01
C ALA A 9 -24.85 -19.41 -10.78
N PRO A 10 -24.20 -20.05 -11.77
CA PRO A 10 -22.81 -20.44 -11.64
C PRO A 10 -21.96 -19.20 -11.35
N VAL A 11 -21.17 -19.25 -10.27
CA VAL A 11 -20.20 -18.19 -9.95
C VAL A 11 -19.18 -18.16 -11.08
N GLU A 12 -19.06 -17.03 -11.73
CA GLU A 12 -18.11 -16.84 -12.82
C GLU A 12 -16.69 -16.88 -12.20
N THR A 13 -15.91 -17.89 -12.58
CA THR A 13 -14.54 -18.12 -12.06
C THR A 13 -13.47 -17.50 -12.94
N SER A 14 -13.83 -17.00 -14.13
CA SER A 14 -12.92 -16.33 -15.04
C SER A 14 -12.71 -14.88 -14.62
N LEU A 15 -11.49 -14.37 -14.82
CA LEU A 15 -11.21 -12.95 -14.64
C LEU A 15 -12.03 -12.14 -15.66
N PRO A 16 -12.58 -10.99 -15.26
CA PRO A 16 -13.34 -10.13 -16.16
C PRO A 16 -12.44 -9.57 -17.27
N SER A 17 -13.02 -9.31 -18.45
CA SER A 17 -12.28 -8.73 -19.57
C SER A 17 -11.80 -7.30 -19.34
N SER A 18 -12.41 -6.57 -18.42
CA SER A 18 -12.00 -5.23 -17.95
C SER A 18 -12.21 -5.14 -16.46
N ILE A 19 -11.20 -4.65 -15.75
CA ILE A 19 -11.19 -4.52 -14.30
C ILE A 19 -11.66 -3.12 -13.88
N PHE A 20 -11.21 -2.08 -14.58
CA PHE A 20 -11.46 -0.70 -14.23
C PHE A 20 -12.43 -0.01 -15.19
N ASP A 21 -13.19 0.96 -14.68
CA ASP A 21 -13.98 1.84 -15.54
C ASP A 21 -13.07 2.76 -16.36
N ALA A 22 -13.01 2.47 -17.66
CA ALA A 22 -12.18 3.19 -18.61
C ALA A 22 -12.60 4.66 -18.82
N SER A 23 -13.81 5.04 -18.42
CA SER A 23 -14.31 6.41 -18.56
C SER A 23 -13.82 7.35 -17.46
N ASN A 24 -13.20 6.82 -16.38
CA ASN A 24 -12.74 7.62 -15.26
C ASN A 24 -11.56 8.52 -15.66
N PRO A 25 -11.72 9.87 -15.61
CA PRO A 25 -10.68 10.81 -16.03
C PRO A 25 -9.46 10.82 -15.11
N GLY A 26 -9.59 10.36 -13.86
CA GLY A 26 -8.52 10.32 -12.86
C GLY A 26 -7.30 9.53 -13.34
N PHE A 27 -7.50 8.44 -14.07
CA PHE A 27 -6.39 7.66 -14.63
C PHE A 27 -5.47 8.46 -15.55
N LYS A 28 -6.01 9.37 -16.35
CA LYS A 28 -5.20 10.23 -17.23
C LYS A 28 -4.66 11.46 -16.54
N LYS A 29 -5.48 12.09 -15.70
CA LYS A 29 -5.23 13.43 -15.17
C LYS A 29 -4.47 13.42 -13.85
N ASP A 30 -4.89 12.55 -12.93
CA ASP A 30 -4.49 12.64 -11.53
C ASP A 30 -3.59 11.48 -11.08
N PHE A 31 -3.33 10.49 -11.97
CA PHE A 31 -2.57 9.30 -11.60
C PHE A 31 -1.15 9.63 -11.11
N ASP A 32 -0.84 9.17 -9.90
CA ASP A 32 0.37 9.48 -9.12
C ASP A 32 0.60 10.98 -8.87
N GLU A 33 -0.45 11.79 -8.99
CA GLU A 33 -0.40 13.21 -8.61
C GLU A 33 -1.36 13.49 -7.46
N LEU A 34 -2.64 13.14 -7.63
CA LEU A 34 -3.69 13.31 -6.64
C LEU A 34 -4.44 12.01 -6.40
N PRO A 35 -4.99 11.79 -5.21
CA PRO A 35 -5.88 10.65 -4.99
C PRO A 35 -7.21 10.84 -5.73
N PHE A 36 -7.77 9.74 -6.25
CA PHE A 36 -9.09 9.74 -6.87
C PHE A 36 -9.78 8.41 -6.67
N GLU A 37 -11.11 8.44 -6.63
CA GLU A 37 -11.96 7.25 -6.61
C GLU A 37 -12.13 6.69 -8.03
N PHE A 38 -12.21 5.37 -8.15
CA PHE A 38 -12.51 4.67 -9.40
C PHE A 38 -13.47 3.50 -9.15
N GLN A 39 -14.12 3.02 -10.22
CA GLN A 39 -14.94 1.82 -10.19
C GLN A 39 -14.13 0.62 -10.67
N HIS A 40 -14.40 -0.55 -10.09
CA HIS A 40 -13.85 -1.84 -10.50
C HIS A 40 -14.92 -2.93 -10.47
N CYS A 41 -14.67 -4.03 -11.18
CA CYS A 41 -15.64 -5.11 -11.33
C CYS A 41 -15.45 -6.29 -10.38
N PHE A 42 -14.51 -6.23 -9.42
CA PHE A 42 -14.33 -7.34 -8.48
C PHE A 42 -15.56 -7.53 -7.61
N ASN A 43 -16.02 -8.79 -7.61
CA ASN A 43 -17.17 -9.21 -6.86
C ASN A 43 -16.72 -9.96 -5.60
N ALA A 44 -17.37 -9.69 -4.47
CA ALA A 44 -17.13 -10.38 -3.20
C ALA A 44 -17.39 -11.90 -3.29
N GLU A 45 -18.27 -12.34 -4.20
CA GLU A 45 -18.59 -13.75 -4.42
C GLU A 45 -17.54 -14.49 -5.26
N HIS A 46 -16.60 -13.77 -5.91
CA HIS A 46 -15.55 -14.41 -6.68
C HIS A 46 -14.68 -15.28 -5.76
N PRO A 47 -14.36 -16.53 -6.13
CA PRO A 47 -13.64 -17.50 -5.28
C PRO A 47 -12.36 -16.97 -4.68
N MET A 48 -11.60 -16.13 -5.40
CA MET A 48 -10.34 -15.53 -4.93
C MET A 48 -10.50 -14.67 -3.67
N PHE A 49 -11.70 -14.10 -3.43
CA PHE A 49 -11.95 -13.21 -2.31
C PHE A 49 -12.81 -13.86 -1.21
N GLN A 50 -13.13 -15.15 -1.35
CA GLN A 50 -13.88 -15.91 -0.36
C GLN A 50 -12.99 -16.35 0.80
N LEU A 51 -13.58 -16.44 1.99
CA LEU A 51 -12.86 -16.82 3.23
C LEU A 51 -12.10 -18.14 3.11
N PRO A 52 -12.63 -19.21 2.46
CA PRO A 52 -11.87 -20.45 2.27
C PRO A 52 -10.57 -20.26 1.49
N ARG A 53 -10.59 -19.41 0.45
CA ARG A 53 -9.38 -19.11 -0.34
C ARG A 53 -8.36 -18.30 0.45
N ILE A 54 -8.81 -17.31 1.21
CA ILE A 54 -7.95 -16.53 2.10
C ILE A 54 -7.33 -17.43 3.19
N ARG A 55 -8.10 -18.39 3.71
CA ARG A 55 -7.57 -19.39 4.65
C ARG A 55 -6.48 -20.26 4.03
N GLN A 56 -6.64 -20.69 2.78
CA GLN A 56 -5.61 -21.45 2.06
C GLN A 56 -4.29 -20.65 1.96
N ILE A 57 -4.34 -19.33 1.76
CA ILE A 57 -3.15 -18.47 1.77
C ILE A 57 -2.43 -18.54 3.12
N LEU A 58 -3.16 -18.50 4.22
CA LEU A 58 -2.60 -18.61 5.57
C LEU A 58 -2.02 -20.00 5.88
N ASP A 59 -2.44 -21.03 5.15
CA ASP A 59 -1.93 -22.39 5.27
C ASP A 59 -0.80 -22.69 4.28
N HIS A 60 -0.65 -21.88 3.23
CA HIS A 60 0.34 -22.11 2.17
C HIS A 60 1.77 -21.93 2.66
N ASP A 61 2.66 -22.87 2.33
CA ASP A 61 4.02 -22.92 2.88
C ASP A 61 4.88 -21.69 2.64
N VAL A 62 4.68 -21.01 1.51
CA VAL A 62 5.39 -19.78 1.17
C VAL A 62 4.64 -18.54 1.61
N LEU A 63 3.33 -18.46 1.30
CA LEU A 63 2.55 -17.24 1.51
C LEU A 63 2.28 -16.94 2.99
N LYS A 64 2.15 -17.96 3.84
CA LYS A 64 1.97 -17.77 5.30
C LYS A 64 3.07 -16.91 5.95
N HIS A 65 4.28 -16.92 5.41
CA HIS A 65 5.41 -16.11 5.89
C HIS A 65 5.32 -14.63 5.49
N HIS A 66 4.37 -14.29 4.62
CA HIS A 66 4.09 -12.94 4.16
C HIS A 66 2.77 -12.40 4.72
N ALA A 67 2.21 -13.07 5.73
CA ALA A 67 1.06 -12.59 6.48
C ALA A 67 1.52 -11.70 7.63
N TYR A 68 1.21 -10.40 7.52
CA TYR A 68 1.38 -9.43 8.60
C TYR A 68 0.04 -9.20 9.27
N TYR A 69 0.02 -9.09 10.58
CA TYR A 69 -1.22 -8.90 11.31
C TYR A 69 -0.97 -8.24 12.66
N ASP A 70 -1.99 -7.60 13.17
CA ASP A 70 -2.10 -7.19 14.57
C ASP A 70 -3.55 -7.36 15.05
N HIS A 71 -3.79 -7.15 16.32
CA HIS A 71 -5.12 -7.18 16.92
C HIS A 71 -5.18 -6.30 18.16
N GLY A 72 -6.41 -6.00 18.60
CA GLY A 72 -6.68 -5.07 19.68
C GLY A 72 -6.92 -3.64 19.19
N PRO A 73 -7.42 -2.76 20.04
CA PRO A 73 -7.76 -1.39 19.68
C PRO A 73 -6.52 -0.57 19.35
N ILE A 74 -6.58 0.23 18.30
CA ILE A 74 -5.58 1.24 17.95
C ILE A 74 -6.24 2.56 17.58
N VAL A 75 -5.44 3.63 17.61
CA VAL A 75 -5.85 4.99 17.28
C VAL A 75 -5.12 5.48 16.01
N VAL A 76 -5.58 6.60 15.44
CA VAL A 76 -5.05 7.10 14.16
C VAL A 76 -3.57 7.43 14.22
N ASP A 77 -3.10 7.98 15.33
CA ASP A 77 -1.69 8.36 15.57
C ASP A 77 -0.84 7.24 16.18
N GLN A 78 -1.36 5.98 16.22
CA GLN A 78 -0.65 4.82 16.75
C GLN A 78 0.68 4.58 16.02
N ARG A 79 1.77 4.53 16.76
CA ARG A 79 3.09 4.16 16.20
C ARG A 79 3.22 2.64 16.12
N TRP A 80 3.86 2.14 15.05
CA TRP A 80 4.05 0.68 14.88
C TRP A 80 4.84 0.02 16.00
N LYS A 81 5.82 0.74 16.57
CA LYS A 81 6.62 0.26 17.72
C LYS A 81 5.82 0.13 19.01
N ASP A 82 4.69 0.84 19.10
CA ASP A 82 3.82 0.90 20.27
C ASP A 82 2.50 0.13 20.05
N LEU A 83 2.49 -0.77 19.06
CA LEU A 83 1.34 -1.67 18.83
C LEU A 83 1.12 -2.59 20.03
N PRO A 84 -0.13 -2.97 20.32
CA PRO A 84 -0.44 -3.95 21.36
C PRO A 84 0.33 -5.26 21.16
N GLU A 85 0.68 -5.91 22.25
CA GLU A 85 1.29 -7.23 22.20
C GLU A 85 0.36 -8.24 21.52
N ARG A 86 0.92 -9.03 20.61
CA ARG A 86 0.16 -10.07 19.92
C ARG A 86 -0.09 -11.24 20.85
N LYS A 87 -1.36 -11.46 21.20
CA LYS A 87 -1.83 -12.59 22.03
C LYS A 87 -2.45 -13.71 21.19
N LEU A 88 -2.83 -13.42 19.93
CA LEU A 88 -3.43 -14.34 19.00
C LEU A 88 -2.48 -14.60 17.83
N THR A 89 -2.53 -15.80 17.27
CA THR A 89 -1.89 -16.14 16.01
C THR A 89 -2.63 -15.53 14.82
N SER A 90 -2.01 -15.50 13.64
CA SER A 90 -2.67 -15.01 12.41
C SER A 90 -3.95 -15.80 12.10
N LYS A 91 -3.96 -17.12 12.33
CA LYS A 91 -5.13 -17.97 12.12
C LYS A 91 -6.25 -17.65 13.09
N GLU A 92 -5.92 -17.46 14.37
CA GLU A 92 -6.91 -17.08 15.39
C GLU A 92 -7.49 -15.69 15.11
N VAL A 93 -6.69 -14.72 14.66
CA VAL A 93 -7.18 -13.41 14.24
C VAL A 93 -8.11 -13.55 13.02
N PHE A 94 -7.75 -14.39 12.05
CA PHE A 94 -8.59 -14.66 10.89
C PHE A 94 -9.92 -15.31 11.28
N ASP A 95 -9.86 -16.38 12.08
CA ASP A 95 -11.05 -17.15 12.49
C ASP A 95 -12.02 -16.34 13.36
N ASN A 96 -11.50 -15.33 14.09
CA ASN A 96 -12.28 -14.47 14.99
C ASN A 96 -12.33 -13.01 14.50
N ILE A 97 -12.23 -12.78 13.21
CA ILE A 97 -12.08 -11.42 12.65
C ILE A 97 -13.21 -10.47 13.04
N GLU A 98 -14.41 -10.97 13.27
CA GLU A 98 -15.56 -10.16 13.69
C GLU A 98 -15.36 -9.52 15.08
N THR A 99 -14.59 -10.16 15.96
CA THR A 99 -14.44 -9.77 17.38
C THR A 99 -13.01 -9.50 17.82
N ALA A 100 -12.01 -9.92 17.02
CA ALA A 100 -10.60 -9.82 17.37
C ALA A 100 -10.04 -8.39 17.34
N SER A 101 -10.79 -7.40 16.86
CA SER A 101 -10.25 -6.09 16.49
C SER A 101 -8.99 -6.23 15.62
N GLY A 102 -9.04 -7.17 14.68
CA GLY A 102 -7.90 -7.61 13.88
C GLY A 102 -7.69 -6.76 12.64
N TRP A 103 -6.44 -6.68 12.23
CA TRP A 103 -5.99 -6.19 10.94
C TRP A 103 -4.98 -7.16 10.37
N MET A 104 -5.19 -7.58 9.13
CA MET A 104 -4.30 -8.49 8.43
C MET A 104 -3.96 -7.96 7.06
N MET A 105 -2.70 -8.15 6.65
CA MET A 105 -2.17 -7.83 5.33
C MET A 105 -1.45 -9.06 4.79
N LEU A 106 -2.02 -9.69 3.77
CA LEU A 106 -1.46 -10.84 3.08
C LEU A 106 -0.72 -10.35 1.85
N ARG A 107 0.60 -10.42 1.89
CA ARG A 107 1.50 -9.85 0.88
C ARG A 107 2.02 -10.90 -0.08
N HIS A 108 2.59 -10.41 -1.19
CA HIS A 108 3.25 -11.22 -2.22
C HIS A 108 2.33 -12.30 -2.82
N LEU A 109 1.05 -11.96 -2.98
CA LEU A 109 0.08 -12.90 -3.56
C LEU A 109 0.37 -13.21 -5.02
N GLU A 110 1.18 -12.41 -5.72
CA GLU A 110 1.67 -12.71 -7.07
C GLU A 110 2.54 -13.98 -7.15
N LYS A 111 2.88 -14.59 -6.02
CA LYS A 111 3.51 -15.92 -5.97
C LYS A 111 2.51 -17.05 -6.20
N ASP A 112 1.24 -16.77 -6.08
CA ASP A 112 0.13 -17.65 -6.45
C ASP A 112 -0.28 -17.33 -7.90
N PRO A 113 -0.45 -18.34 -8.78
CA PRO A 113 -0.70 -18.12 -10.20
C PRO A 113 -1.95 -17.28 -10.50
N GLU A 114 -3.07 -17.50 -9.78
CA GLU A 114 -4.34 -16.78 -10.02
C GLU A 114 -4.21 -15.29 -9.65
N TYR A 115 -3.60 -14.99 -8.50
CA TYR A 115 -3.37 -13.60 -8.10
C TYR A 115 -2.30 -12.91 -8.96
N ASN A 116 -1.34 -13.68 -9.50
CA ASN A 116 -0.38 -13.12 -10.45
C ASN A 116 -1.06 -12.73 -11.76
N GLU A 117 -1.92 -13.58 -12.31
CA GLU A 117 -2.69 -13.28 -13.52
C GLU A 117 -3.52 -12.00 -13.32
N LEU A 118 -4.23 -11.91 -12.20
CA LEU A 118 -5.01 -10.73 -11.83
C LEU A 118 -4.14 -9.47 -11.74
N LEU A 119 -2.98 -9.56 -11.10
CA LEU A 119 -2.03 -8.44 -11.00
C LEU A 119 -1.54 -7.99 -12.37
N GLN A 120 -1.14 -8.92 -13.25
CA GLN A 120 -0.64 -8.59 -14.59
C GLN A 120 -1.74 -7.93 -15.43
N GLN A 121 -2.94 -8.50 -15.47
CA GLN A 121 -4.07 -7.93 -16.19
C GLN A 121 -4.38 -6.51 -15.70
N SER A 122 -4.41 -6.29 -14.39
CA SER A 122 -4.67 -4.99 -13.79
C SER A 122 -3.61 -3.96 -14.18
N LEU A 123 -2.33 -4.32 -14.14
CA LEU A 123 -1.25 -3.42 -14.52
C LEU A 123 -1.26 -3.08 -16.01
N GLU A 124 -1.57 -4.05 -16.88
CA GLU A 124 -1.76 -3.79 -18.31
C GLU A 124 -2.89 -2.79 -18.55
N GLU A 125 -3.98 -2.94 -17.81
CA GLU A 125 -5.11 -2.02 -17.93
C GLU A 125 -4.77 -0.62 -17.41
N VAL A 126 -4.07 -0.50 -16.28
CA VAL A 126 -3.57 0.78 -15.76
C VAL A 126 -2.62 1.45 -16.76
N LYS A 127 -1.73 0.71 -17.42
CA LYS A 127 -0.86 1.24 -18.49
C LYS A 127 -1.69 1.84 -19.62
N ARG A 128 -2.69 1.11 -20.08
CA ARG A 128 -3.59 1.55 -21.16
C ARG A 128 -4.37 2.81 -20.76
N LEU A 129 -4.92 2.86 -19.55
CA LEU A 129 -5.75 3.96 -19.06
C LEU A 129 -4.92 5.22 -18.79
N THR A 130 -3.73 5.08 -18.23
CA THR A 130 -2.86 6.21 -17.87
C THR A 130 -1.98 6.69 -19.03
N GLY A 131 -1.70 5.81 -20.02
CA GLY A 131 -0.68 6.04 -21.03
C GLY A 131 0.77 6.01 -20.50
N ARG A 132 0.98 5.62 -19.23
CA ARG A 132 2.31 5.57 -18.60
C ARG A 132 3.06 4.29 -18.96
N LYS A 133 4.38 4.40 -19.03
CA LYS A 133 5.30 3.28 -19.31
C LYS A 133 5.64 2.52 -18.02
N ILE A 134 4.62 1.94 -17.37
CA ILE A 134 4.77 1.32 -16.04
C ILE A 134 5.88 0.25 -16.03
N ASP A 135 6.03 -0.56 -17.08
CA ASP A 135 7.05 -1.61 -17.12
C ASP A 135 8.48 -1.06 -17.18
N GLU A 136 8.67 0.10 -17.82
CA GLU A 136 9.97 0.78 -17.87
C GLU A 136 10.28 1.45 -16.53
N ASP A 137 9.26 1.99 -15.86
CA ASP A 137 9.38 2.79 -14.63
C ASP A 137 9.27 1.95 -13.35
N LYS A 138 8.69 0.76 -13.43
CA LYS A 138 8.46 -0.12 -12.29
C LYS A 138 9.72 -0.85 -11.85
N LYS A 139 9.97 -0.81 -10.55
CA LYS A 139 11.02 -1.59 -9.88
C LYS A 139 10.52 -2.93 -9.38
N SER A 140 9.36 -2.93 -8.74
CA SER A 140 8.68 -4.10 -8.18
C SER A 140 7.17 -3.88 -8.20
N GLN A 141 6.44 -4.96 -8.14
CA GLN A 141 4.97 -4.97 -8.07
C GLN A 141 4.54 -5.97 -7.03
N GLU A 142 3.34 -5.83 -6.51
CA GLU A 142 2.81 -6.68 -5.48
C GLU A 142 1.27 -6.71 -5.49
N ALA A 143 0.70 -7.89 -5.29
CA ALA A 143 -0.72 -8.08 -5.00
C ALA A 143 -0.91 -8.33 -3.51
N ILE A 144 -1.85 -7.63 -2.88
CA ILE A 144 -2.06 -7.63 -1.43
C ILE A 144 -3.55 -7.77 -1.14
N ILE A 145 -3.91 -8.61 -0.16
CA ILE A 145 -5.25 -8.61 0.45
C ILE A 145 -5.17 -8.03 1.85
N PHE A 146 -6.06 -7.10 2.14
CA PHE A 146 -6.31 -6.60 3.48
C PHE A 146 -7.61 -7.19 4.01
N PHE A 147 -7.57 -7.68 5.25
CA PHE A 147 -8.69 -8.25 5.96
C PHE A 147 -8.80 -7.60 7.33
N THR A 148 -9.93 -6.97 7.62
CA THR A 148 -10.07 -6.08 8.79
C THR A 148 -11.37 -6.28 9.53
N SER A 149 -11.29 -6.26 10.85
CA SER A 149 -12.43 -6.31 11.78
C SER A 149 -13.33 -5.10 11.70
N PRO A 150 -14.58 -5.20 12.17
CA PRO A 150 -15.43 -4.06 12.43
C PRO A 150 -14.73 -3.02 13.33
N ASN A 151 -15.01 -1.75 13.08
CA ASN A 151 -14.53 -0.59 13.83
C ASN A 151 -13.00 -0.43 13.91
N ARG A 152 -12.25 -1.18 13.08
CA ARG A 152 -10.78 -1.16 13.05
C ARG A 152 -10.24 0.08 12.35
N ILE A 153 -9.21 0.68 12.95
CA ILE A 153 -8.40 1.75 12.34
C ILE A 153 -7.13 1.14 11.76
N THR A 154 -6.74 1.57 10.56
CA THR A 154 -5.37 1.47 10.07
C THR A 154 -4.71 2.81 10.32
N ALA A 155 -3.70 2.83 11.18
CA ALA A 155 -3.06 4.05 11.65
C ALA A 155 -2.44 4.88 10.52
N TYR A 156 -2.28 6.17 10.75
CA TYR A 156 -1.68 7.12 9.82
C TYR A 156 -0.26 6.69 9.43
N HIS A 157 -0.01 6.60 8.14
CA HIS A 157 1.27 6.19 7.58
C HIS A 157 1.49 6.77 6.17
N ILE A 158 2.69 6.54 5.67
CA ILE A 158 3.11 6.93 4.32
C ILE A 158 3.62 5.68 3.61
N ASP A 159 3.23 5.48 2.35
CA ASP A 159 3.70 4.39 1.50
C ASP A 159 4.78 4.84 0.51
N ARG A 160 5.66 3.89 0.16
CA ARG A 160 6.69 4.05 -0.89
C ARG A 160 6.19 3.60 -2.25
N GLU A 161 5.06 2.98 -2.27
CA GLU A 161 4.38 2.38 -3.40
C GLU A 161 3.30 3.32 -3.95
N CYS A 162 3.07 3.24 -5.23
CA CYS A 162 1.86 3.70 -5.88
C CYS A 162 0.81 2.60 -5.73
N ASN A 163 -0.34 2.90 -5.15
CA ASN A 163 -1.36 1.92 -4.82
C ASN A 163 -2.70 2.19 -5.52
N LEU A 164 -3.37 1.09 -5.90
CA LEU A 164 -4.79 1.06 -6.24
C LEU A 164 -5.46 0.12 -5.23
N LEU A 165 -6.16 0.68 -4.26
CA LEU A 165 -6.87 -0.08 -3.23
C LEU A 165 -8.33 -0.25 -3.65
N MET A 166 -8.76 -1.49 -3.84
CA MET A 166 -10.09 -1.87 -4.31
C MET A 166 -10.89 -2.52 -3.18
N GLN A 167 -12.07 -2.00 -2.92
CA GLN A 167 -12.95 -2.55 -1.89
C GLN A 167 -13.80 -3.66 -2.47
N VAL A 168 -13.62 -4.88 -1.94
CA VAL A 168 -14.29 -6.09 -2.44
C VAL A 168 -15.48 -6.48 -1.57
N ARG A 169 -15.34 -6.39 -0.25
CA ARG A 169 -16.39 -6.75 0.72
C ARG A 169 -16.42 -5.76 1.88
N GLY A 170 -17.63 -5.42 2.32
CA GLY A 170 -17.85 -4.45 3.38
C GLY A 170 -17.46 -3.03 2.95
N ASN A 171 -17.57 -2.07 3.85
CA ASN A 171 -17.27 -0.67 3.60
C ASN A 171 -15.99 -0.25 4.33
N LYS A 172 -15.35 0.81 3.85
CA LYS A 172 -14.16 1.37 4.46
C LYS A 172 -14.10 2.88 4.16
N GLN A 173 -13.79 3.69 5.15
CA GLN A 173 -13.48 5.10 4.95
C GLN A 173 -11.97 5.27 4.82
N MET A 174 -11.53 5.95 3.78
CA MET A 174 -10.13 6.29 3.54
C MET A 174 -9.92 7.79 3.59
N ASN A 175 -8.90 8.23 4.33
CA ASN A 175 -8.50 9.61 4.48
C ASN A 175 -7.09 9.76 3.92
N ILE A 176 -6.92 10.49 2.82
CA ILE A 176 -5.63 10.69 2.14
C ILE A 176 -5.32 12.18 2.12
N PHE A 177 -4.08 12.53 2.40
CA PHE A 177 -3.60 13.92 2.36
C PHE A 177 -2.74 14.15 1.12
N ASP A 178 -2.75 15.39 0.62
CA ASP A 178 -1.87 15.78 -0.47
C ASP A 178 -0.40 15.62 -0.03
N ARG A 179 0.33 14.82 -0.78
CA ARG A 179 1.77 14.61 -0.57
C ARG A 179 2.61 15.89 -0.65
N ASN A 180 2.08 16.95 -1.22
CA ASN A 180 2.73 18.25 -1.39
C ASN A 180 2.38 19.26 -0.29
N ASP A 181 1.41 18.95 0.58
CA ASP A 181 1.06 19.80 1.71
C ASP A 181 2.12 19.68 2.83
N ARG A 182 2.97 20.70 2.94
CA ARG A 182 4.11 20.71 3.85
C ARG A 182 3.75 21.09 5.29
N ASP A 183 2.54 21.57 5.55
CA ASP A 183 2.00 21.69 6.90
C ASP A 183 1.62 20.32 7.44
N VAL A 184 0.96 19.51 6.59
CA VAL A 184 0.59 18.12 6.90
C VAL A 184 1.82 17.24 7.01
N THR A 185 2.69 17.26 5.98
CA THR A 185 3.88 16.41 5.93
C THR A 185 5.12 17.24 5.61
N PRO A 186 5.81 17.77 6.63
CA PRO A 186 7.05 18.51 6.46
C PRO A 186 8.13 17.71 5.76
N GLU A 187 9.03 18.37 5.04
CA GLU A 187 10.18 17.73 4.40
C GLU A 187 10.98 16.83 5.33
N THR A 188 11.11 17.22 6.59
CA THR A 188 11.84 16.47 7.62
C THR A 188 11.20 15.10 7.94
N GLU A 189 9.89 14.98 7.85
CA GLU A 189 9.19 13.70 7.99
C GLU A 189 9.49 12.78 6.80
N LEU A 190 9.39 13.30 5.55
CA LEU A 190 9.74 12.56 4.35
C LEU A 190 11.22 12.17 4.29
N GLU A 191 12.11 13.07 4.70
CA GLU A 191 13.54 12.80 4.81
C GLU A 191 13.82 11.65 5.79
N THR A 192 13.14 11.65 6.94
CA THR A 192 13.23 10.58 7.94
C THR A 192 12.62 9.27 7.42
N PHE A 193 11.45 9.33 6.79
CA PHE A 193 10.77 8.20 6.18
C PHE A 193 11.65 7.45 5.14
N TRP A 194 12.30 8.19 4.27
CA TRP A 194 13.18 7.60 3.25
C TRP A 194 14.55 7.15 3.78
N SER A 195 14.95 7.60 5.00
CA SER A 195 16.30 7.38 5.52
C SER A 195 16.38 6.45 6.72
N LYS A 196 15.42 6.51 7.64
CA LYS A 196 15.56 5.89 8.97
C LYS A 196 14.34 5.17 9.48
N ASP A 197 13.15 5.70 9.28
CA ASP A 197 11.94 5.24 9.94
C ASP A 197 10.75 5.19 8.97
N ASN A 198 10.33 4.01 8.57
CA ASN A 198 9.18 3.80 7.69
C ASN A 198 7.86 4.31 8.29
N ASN A 199 7.84 4.60 9.58
CA ASN A 199 6.70 5.13 10.31
C ASN A 199 6.96 6.58 10.76
N ALA A 200 7.70 7.38 9.98
CA ALA A 200 8.05 8.75 10.31
C ALA A 200 6.90 9.75 10.21
N GLY A 201 5.86 9.43 9.42
CA GLY A 201 4.67 10.29 9.31
C GLY A 201 3.99 10.50 10.65
N ILE A 202 3.63 11.74 10.98
CA ILE A 202 2.98 12.12 12.23
C ILE A 202 1.60 12.68 11.91
N TYR A 203 0.56 12.02 12.44
CA TYR A 203 -0.81 12.54 12.31
C TYR A 203 -0.97 13.84 13.08
N LYS A 204 -1.59 14.84 12.43
CA LYS A 204 -1.85 16.18 12.99
C LYS A 204 -3.35 16.45 12.92
N PRO A 205 -4.11 16.25 14.01
CA PRO A 205 -5.57 16.34 14.02
C PRO A 205 -6.12 17.67 13.48
N GLN A 206 -5.39 18.77 13.66
CA GLN A 206 -5.78 20.10 13.19
C GLN A 206 -5.83 20.24 11.66
N PHE A 207 -5.28 19.28 10.93
CA PHE A 207 -5.30 19.27 9.46
C PHE A 207 -6.21 18.19 8.89
N GLN A 208 -7.05 17.55 9.72
CA GLN A 208 -7.94 16.49 9.25
C GLN A 208 -8.93 16.96 8.16
N ASP A 209 -9.34 18.20 8.20
CA ASP A 209 -10.21 18.86 7.22
C ASP A 209 -9.57 19.02 5.83
N ARG A 210 -8.25 18.85 5.72
CA ARG A 210 -7.51 18.87 4.44
C ARG A 210 -7.45 17.50 3.75
N ALA A 211 -7.93 16.45 4.39
CA ALA A 211 -7.94 15.12 3.81
C ALA A 211 -8.97 15.01 2.67
N PHE A 212 -8.58 14.35 1.60
CA PHE A 212 -9.52 13.74 0.65
C PHE A 212 -10.15 12.53 1.35
N VAL A 213 -11.47 12.57 1.57
CA VAL A 213 -12.19 11.49 2.26
C VAL A 213 -13.02 10.71 1.24
N PHE A 214 -12.79 9.39 1.21
CA PHE A 214 -13.47 8.47 0.31
C PHE A 214 -14.24 7.42 1.11
N GLU A 215 -15.53 7.26 0.83
CA GLU A 215 -16.39 6.22 1.41
C GLU A 215 -16.42 5.03 0.46
N MET A 216 -15.47 4.12 0.64
CA MET A 216 -15.27 2.96 -0.22
C MET A 216 -16.34 1.91 0.05
N LYS A 217 -16.97 1.42 -1.03
CA LYS A 217 -17.98 0.35 -1.05
C LYS A 217 -17.52 -0.77 -1.98
N PRO A 218 -18.08 -1.98 -1.90
CA PRO A 218 -17.80 -3.02 -2.89
C PRO A 218 -18.01 -2.50 -4.31
N GLY A 219 -16.98 -2.71 -5.17
CA GLY A 219 -16.94 -2.19 -6.55
C GLY A 219 -16.31 -0.80 -6.69
N THR A 220 -15.93 -0.12 -5.58
CA THR A 220 -15.16 1.12 -5.64
C THR A 220 -13.73 0.92 -5.16
N GLY A 221 -12.81 1.70 -5.70
CA GLY A 221 -11.42 1.73 -5.30
C GLY A 221 -10.88 3.16 -5.23
N VAL A 222 -9.74 3.31 -4.58
CA VAL A 222 -9.06 4.60 -4.44
C VAL A 222 -7.61 4.45 -4.87
N HIS A 223 -7.16 5.37 -5.71
CA HIS A 223 -5.75 5.54 -6.05
C HIS A 223 -5.02 6.34 -4.98
N ILE A 224 -3.88 5.80 -4.52
CA ILE A 224 -3.03 6.42 -3.51
C ILE A 224 -1.68 6.73 -4.15
N PRO A 225 -1.36 8.02 -4.39
CA PRO A 225 -0.06 8.41 -4.92
C PRO A 225 1.09 8.11 -3.95
N VAL A 226 2.29 7.90 -4.50
CA VAL A 226 3.51 7.74 -3.69
C VAL A 226 3.69 8.92 -2.74
N ASN A 227 4.10 8.64 -1.51
CA ASN A 227 4.30 9.62 -0.43
C ASN A 227 3.03 10.35 0.05
N SER A 228 1.83 9.94 -0.34
CA SER A 228 0.59 10.50 0.20
C SER A 228 0.30 9.89 1.57
N PRO A 229 0.30 10.68 2.64
CA PRO A 229 -0.05 10.17 3.96
C PRO A 229 -1.52 9.81 4.02
N HIS A 230 -1.84 8.73 4.73
CA HIS A 230 -3.22 8.29 4.82
C HIS A 230 -3.49 7.44 6.06
N TRP A 231 -4.76 7.33 6.41
CA TRP A 231 -5.27 6.43 7.42
C TRP A 231 -6.68 5.96 7.03
N LEU A 232 -7.11 4.81 7.58
CA LEU A 232 -8.39 4.20 7.23
C LEU A 232 -9.18 3.85 8.47
N LYS A 233 -10.51 3.83 8.32
CA LYS A 233 -11.44 3.30 9.31
C LYS A 233 -12.38 2.30 8.64
N THR A 234 -12.48 1.12 9.20
CA THR A 234 -13.52 0.16 8.86
C THR A 234 -14.73 0.47 9.74
N PRO A 235 -15.93 0.70 9.19
CA PRO A 235 -17.18 0.84 9.99
C PRO A 235 -17.53 -0.47 10.67
N ASP A 236 -18.78 -0.60 11.16
CA ASP A 236 -19.27 -1.79 11.83
C ASP A 236 -19.54 -2.95 10.84
N ASN A 237 -18.49 -3.39 10.18
CA ASN A 237 -18.50 -4.54 9.27
C ASN A 237 -17.10 -5.16 9.13
N VAL A 238 -17.04 -6.42 8.75
CA VAL A 238 -15.79 -7.03 8.25
C VAL A 238 -15.50 -6.49 6.85
N SER A 239 -14.24 -6.15 6.59
CA SER A 239 -13.81 -5.58 5.32
C SER A 239 -12.73 -6.43 4.65
N ILE A 240 -12.90 -6.67 3.34
CA ILE A 240 -11.87 -7.24 2.45
C ILE A 240 -11.57 -6.23 1.37
N SER A 241 -10.29 -5.85 1.27
CA SER A 241 -9.80 -5.00 0.18
C SER A 241 -8.67 -5.72 -0.55
N PHE A 242 -8.62 -5.57 -1.86
CA PHE A 242 -7.51 -6.03 -2.69
C PHE A 242 -6.70 -4.82 -3.16
N SER A 243 -5.40 -4.88 -3.05
CA SER A 243 -4.51 -3.79 -3.48
C SER A 243 -3.51 -4.27 -4.51
N ILE A 244 -3.34 -3.46 -5.53
CA ILE A 244 -2.26 -3.56 -6.49
C ILE A 244 -1.31 -2.42 -6.19
N SER A 245 -0.06 -2.76 -5.91
CA SER A 245 0.96 -1.77 -5.62
C SER A 245 2.21 -2.00 -6.46
N TYR A 246 2.92 -0.93 -6.77
CA TYR A 246 4.22 -1.01 -7.39
C TYR A 246 5.13 0.15 -6.97
N GLN A 247 6.43 -0.13 -6.92
CA GLN A 247 7.45 0.88 -6.67
C GLN A 247 8.05 1.35 -7.98
N TYR A 248 8.28 2.64 -8.11
CA TYR A 248 9.04 3.20 -9.22
C TYR A 248 10.53 2.89 -9.13
N LYS A 249 11.18 2.77 -10.30
CA LYS A 249 12.65 2.75 -10.42
C LYS A 249 13.26 4.10 -10.09
N ASP A 250 12.51 5.19 -10.25
CA ASP A 250 13.01 6.53 -9.97
C ASP A 250 13.44 6.66 -8.51
N THR A 251 14.74 6.64 -8.33
CA THR A 251 15.37 6.81 -7.04
C THR A 251 15.66 8.27 -6.72
N ARG A 252 15.34 9.23 -7.60
CA ARG A 252 15.70 10.65 -7.42
C ARG A 252 15.10 11.22 -6.16
N ARG A 253 13.78 11.10 -5.98
CA ARG A 253 13.12 11.58 -4.76
C ARG A 253 13.72 10.92 -3.52
N LYS A 254 13.84 9.60 -3.51
CA LYS A 254 14.45 8.86 -2.41
C LYS A 254 15.85 9.34 -2.09
N HIS A 255 16.73 9.43 -3.08
CA HIS A 255 18.12 9.81 -2.85
C HIS A 255 18.26 11.29 -2.45
N VAL A 256 17.41 12.17 -2.97
CA VAL A 256 17.39 13.58 -2.55
C VAL A 256 16.92 13.70 -1.11
N TYR A 257 15.85 13.04 -0.71
CA TYR A 257 15.41 12.99 0.69
C TYR A 257 16.50 12.43 1.60
N GLN A 258 17.18 11.37 1.21
CA GLN A 258 18.28 10.78 1.98
C GLN A 258 19.45 11.76 2.11
N ALA A 259 19.84 12.45 1.03
CA ALA A 259 20.88 13.47 1.09
C ALA A 259 20.47 14.62 2.04
N ASN A 260 19.24 15.11 1.90
CA ASN A 260 18.71 16.19 2.73
C ASN A 260 18.69 15.82 4.20
N TYR A 261 18.30 14.58 4.54
CA TYR A 261 18.35 14.08 5.91
C TYR A 261 19.74 14.23 6.53
N TYR A 262 20.81 13.83 5.81
CA TYR A 262 22.18 13.93 6.33
C TYR A 262 22.68 15.38 6.34
N LEU A 263 22.33 16.19 5.34
CA LEU A 263 22.68 17.62 5.32
C LEU A 263 22.06 18.37 6.53
N ARG A 264 20.80 18.08 6.88
CA ARG A 264 20.18 18.64 8.10
C ARG A 264 20.87 18.19 9.37
N LYS A 265 21.37 16.96 9.43
CA LYS A 265 22.18 16.49 10.57
C LYS A 265 23.49 17.26 10.74
N LEU A 266 23.98 17.88 9.66
CA LEU A 266 25.15 18.78 9.68
C LEU A 266 24.77 20.26 9.92
N GLY A 267 23.50 20.55 10.25
CA GLY A 267 23.02 21.91 10.51
C GLY A 267 22.70 22.73 9.25
N LEU A 268 22.71 22.11 8.06
CA LEU A 268 22.39 22.78 6.81
C LEU A 268 20.88 22.80 6.53
N ASN A 269 20.41 23.75 5.74
CA ASN A 269 19.04 23.82 5.26
C ASN A 269 18.99 23.48 3.75
N PRO A 270 18.85 22.18 3.39
CA PRO A 270 18.91 21.76 1.99
C PRO A 270 17.66 22.14 1.21
N THR A 271 17.83 22.40 -0.08
CA THR A 271 16.74 22.62 -1.01
C THR A 271 15.88 21.35 -1.12
N PRO A 272 14.53 21.46 -1.03
CA PRO A 272 13.62 20.32 -1.26
C PRO A 272 13.79 19.67 -2.65
N PRO A 273 13.37 18.42 -2.83
CA PRO A 273 13.35 17.77 -4.14
C PRO A 273 12.59 18.59 -5.19
N GLU A 274 12.99 18.43 -6.46
CA GLU A 274 12.31 19.02 -7.63
C GLU A 274 12.37 20.57 -7.73
N LYS A 275 13.02 21.25 -6.80
CA LYS A 275 13.26 22.71 -6.85
C LYS A 275 14.49 23.08 -7.68
N SER A 276 15.44 22.16 -7.87
CA SER A 276 16.64 22.35 -8.68
C SER A 276 17.17 21.03 -9.21
N ALA A 277 16.99 20.78 -10.50
CA ALA A 277 17.46 19.54 -11.15
C ALA A 277 18.97 19.33 -11.01
N ALA A 278 19.76 20.40 -11.03
CA ALA A 278 21.23 20.33 -10.87
C ALA A 278 21.60 19.87 -9.45
N LEU A 279 20.99 20.46 -8.41
CA LEU A 279 21.21 20.07 -7.02
C LEU A 279 20.71 18.65 -6.75
N ASP A 280 19.56 18.26 -7.30
CA ASP A 280 19.02 16.91 -7.16
C ASP A 280 19.94 15.87 -7.79
N ASN A 281 20.50 16.16 -8.98
CA ASN A 281 21.48 15.29 -9.63
C ASN A 281 22.76 15.15 -8.80
N LEU A 282 23.28 16.24 -8.23
CA LEU A 282 24.44 16.22 -7.35
C LEU A 282 24.17 15.37 -6.09
N LYS A 283 23.06 15.62 -5.38
CA LYS A 283 22.65 14.88 -4.20
C LYS A 283 22.52 13.39 -4.48
N ARG A 284 21.88 13.03 -5.61
CA ARG A 284 21.74 11.66 -6.06
C ARG A 284 23.08 10.99 -6.30
N ALA A 285 23.99 11.66 -7.01
CA ALA A 285 25.34 11.13 -7.27
C ALA A 285 26.11 10.84 -5.97
N VAL A 286 26.09 11.77 -5.01
CA VAL A 286 26.74 11.61 -3.70
C VAL A 286 26.16 10.43 -2.92
N VAL A 287 24.84 10.31 -2.87
CA VAL A 287 24.19 9.18 -2.14
C VAL A 287 24.47 7.86 -2.83
N SER A 288 24.39 7.80 -4.17
CA SER A 288 24.63 6.57 -4.93
C SER A 288 26.07 6.06 -4.76
N THR A 289 27.07 6.94 -4.78
CA THR A 289 28.48 6.58 -4.56
C THR A 289 28.72 6.17 -3.09
N GLY A 290 28.11 6.82 -2.14
CA GLY A 290 28.19 6.47 -0.72
C GLY A 290 27.61 5.09 -0.41
N PHE A 291 26.50 4.70 -1.05
CA PHE A 291 25.92 3.34 -0.95
C PHE A 291 26.78 2.30 -1.66
N ALA A 292 27.36 2.61 -2.83
CA ALA A 292 28.28 1.73 -3.52
C ALA A 292 29.52 1.41 -2.67
N GLY A 293 30.09 2.43 -2.02
CA GLY A 293 31.22 2.26 -1.09
C GLY A 293 30.88 1.38 0.11
N LYS A 294 29.70 1.58 0.75
CA LYS A 294 29.26 0.72 1.86
C LYS A 294 29.02 -0.73 1.44
N ASN A 295 28.47 -0.97 0.26
CA ASN A 295 28.26 -2.33 -0.25
C ASN A 295 29.56 -3.02 -0.58
N LEU A 296 30.55 -2.30 -1.10
CA LEU A 296 31.91 -2.83 -1.36
C LEU A 296 32.59 -3.24 -0.06
N VAL A 297 32.56 -2.37 0.97
CA VAL A 297 33.11 -2.66 2.31
C VAL A 297 32.42 -3.87 2.94
N LYS A 298 31.10 -4.01 2.77
CA LYS A 298 30.34 -5.17 3.29
C LYS A 298 30.73 -6.46 2.59
N LYS A 299 30.94 -6.44 1.27
CA LYS A 299 31.43 -7.59 0.50
C LYS A 299 32.86 -8.00 0.91
N LEU A 300 33.75 -7.03 1.10
CA LEU A 300 35.13 -7.30 1.56
C LEU A 300 35.16 -7.88 2.98
N LYS A 301 34.34 -7.38 3.89
CA LYS A 301 34.21 -7.93 5.25
C LYS A 301 33.55 -9.32 5.29
N GLY A 302 32.68 -9.64 4.34
CA GLY A 302 32.06 -10.96 4.20
C GLY A 302 33.02 -12.01 3.64
N ALA A 303 33.90 -11.62 2.71
CA ALA A 303 34.91 -12.50 2.13
C ALA A 303 36.03 -12.84 3.13
N GLY A 304 36.32 -11.96 4.11
CA GLY A 304 37.31 -12.21 5.16
C GLY A 304 36.84 -13.08 6.34
N LYS A 305 35.58 -13.55 6.32
CA LYS A 305 35.03 -14.50 7.31
C LYS A 305 34.86 -15.92 6.79
N ALA A 306 35.22 -16.16 5.54
CA ALA A 306 35.13 -17.46 4.86
C ALA A 306 36.51 -18.07 4.57
N SER A 307 37.55 -17.61 5.25
CA SER A 307 38.92 -18.21 5.23
C SER A 307 39.31 -18.67 6.61
#